data_2940fea869b14810db8d777483bfc9be
#
_entry.id   2940fea869b14810db8d777483bfc9be
#
_cell.length_a   1.000
_cell.length_b   1.000
_cell.length_c   1.000
_cell.angle_alpha   90.00
_cell.angle_beta   90.00
_cell.angle_gamma   90.00
#
_symmetry.space_group_name_H-M   'P 1'
#
loop_
_entity.id
_entity.type
_entity.pdbx_description
1 polymer ?
#
loop_
_entity_poly.entity_id
_entity_poly.type
_entity_poly.pdbx_seq_one_letter_code
_entity_poly.pdbx_strand_id
1 'polypeptide(L)'
;MQAATADSISVSNKSQNELIPFSQFLESLKEKMKQVFHVRADIDQLSLKRGLPPFVMREIMSVNPLSVGIPTQYGGRGGVMKENLGLLATASYESLALSLTFGINSALFLQPFGKFGQDEVKAPVFNRFLNDKAMGGLMITEPDYGSDALNMQTSYTESGSKYHLKGKKHWAGLTGWADFWLLSARQQSKSEKLQRDIDFFLCDVTAPGQNIVVEEFFENLGLYAIPYGRNHIDVQLPQTHKLVPETTGVKMMLDLLHRSRMQFPGMGMGFIQRMLDEALTHCKERMVGGKSLFQYDRVQHRLSKLQASYTICSAMCANSSEKAGLDVDLSSQGMEANAVKSVITDLMQEAAQSVVQLVGAKAYKLNHIAGRGTTDSRPFQIFEGSNDILYAQISEGLVKMMKRAKERNLFQFLKGYDLTDKAVHFVKSQVDFNLDLQIPQRKLVEMGKIIGRVISLNQVLDLSEKGFNKELIDGSVAFLQQEITKLMSAFNFKNEEKVVDGYDENTSWMNFVAG
;
A
#
# COMPACT_ATOMS: atom_id res chain seq x y z
N MET A 1 24.87 67.00 17.48
CA MET A 1 25.97 66.17 17.00
C MET A 1 26.15 64.98 17.95
N GLN A 2 25.72 63.85 17.55
CA GLN A 2 26.26 62.53 17.85
C GLN A 2 25.29 61.48 17.25
N ALA A 3 25.81 60.74 16.30
CA ALA A 3 25.08 59.71 15.59
C ALA A 3 24.89 58.50 16.49
N ALA A 4 23.68 57.97 16.53
CA ALA A 4 23.37 56.68 17.12
C ALA A 4 23.57 55.60 16.06
N THR A 5 24.50 54.71 16.31
CA THR A 5 24.81 53.51 15.57
C THR A 5 23.68 52.51 15.70
N ALA A 6 23.20 52.02 14.56
CA ALA A 6 22.25 50.91 14.48
C ALA A 6 22.95 49.59 14.86
N ASP A 7 22.50 48.99 15.95
CA ASP A 7 22.87 47.60 16.31
C ASP A 7 22.18 46.64 15.36
N SER A 8 23.00 45.95 14.57
CA SER A 8 22.62 44.79 13.77
C SER A 8 22.31 43.60 14.66
N ILE A 9 21.04 43.26 14.77
CA ILE A 9 20.59 42.01 15.42
C ILE A 9 21.10 40.83 14.58
N SER A 10 22.13 40.17 15.04
CA SER A 10 22.59 38.93 14.52
C SER A 10 21.51 37.85 14.77
N VAL A 11 20.88 37.41 13.69
CA VAL A 11 20.05 36.18 13.71
C VAL A 11 20.99 35.04 14.03
N SER A 12 20.90 34.54 15.26
CA SER A 12 21.64 33.36 15.71
C SER A 12 21.25 32.17 14.83
N ASN A 13 22.20 31.61 14.09
CA ASN A 13 22.13 30.32 13.47
C ASN A 13 21.67 29.28 14.51
N LYS A 14 20.39 28.88 14.47
CA LYS A 14 19.94 27.66 15.16
C LYS A 14 20.79 26.52 14.58
N SER A 15 21.59 25.90 15.42
CA SER A 15 22.31 24.67 15.14
C SER A 15 21.41 23.72 14.39
N GLN A 16 21.80 23.32 13.16
CA GLN A 16 21.20 22.16 12.49
C GLN A 16 21.40 20.99 13.44
N ASN A 17 20.36 20.57 14.14
CA ASN A 17 20.38 19.31 14.87
C ASN A 17 20.66 18.22 13.83
N GLU A 18 21.87 17.65 13.86
CA GLU A 18 22.22 16.53 13.01
C GLU A 18 21.18 15.42 13.24
N LEU A 19 20.52 15.00 12.16
CA LEU A 19 19.56 13.91 12.20
C LEU A 19 20.29 12.63 12.63
N ILE A 20 19.78 11.95 13.65
CA ILE A 20 20.33 10.65 14.06
C ILE A 20 20.34 9.67 12.87
N PRO A 21 21.30 8.76 12.76
CA PRO A 21 21.34 7.73 11.72
C PRO A 21 20.03 6.96 11.67
N PHE A 22 19.57 6.61 10.47
CA PHE A 22 18.26 5.95 10.29
C PHE A 22 18.18 4.61 11.03
N SER A 23 19.26 3.83 11.09
CA SER A 23 19.31 2.60 11.88
C SER A 23 19.02 2.83 13.36
N GLN A 24 19.58 3.89 13.94
CA GLN A 24 19.33 4.26 15.32
C GLN A 24 17.90 4.76 15.53
N PHE A 25 17.35 5.51 14.58
CA PHE A 25 15.96 5.92 14.59
C PHE A 25 15.02 4.70 14.57
N LEU A 26 15.26 3.71 13.70
CA LEU A 26 14.47 2.49 13.66
C LEU A 26 14.55 1.68 14.95
N GLU A 27 15.75 1.61 15.57
CA GLU A 27 15.91 0.89 16.84
C GLU A 27 15.11 1.59 17.96
N SER A 28 15.15 2.90 18.05
CA SER A 28 14.35 3.67 19.00
C SER A 28 12.84 3.43 18.81
N LEU A 29 12.39 3.33 17.56
CA LEU A 29 10.98 3.02 17.26
C LEU A 29 10.62 1.59 17.67
N LYS A 30 11.47 0.60 17.37
CA LYS A 30 11.27 -0.79 17.78
C LYS A 30 11.17 -0.94 19.31
N GLU A 31 12.11 -0.33 20.02
CA GLU A 31 12.11 -0.34 21.49
C GLU A 31 10.82 0.30 22.04
N LYS A 32 10.42 1.45 21.47
CA LYS A 32 9.19 2.11 21.88
C LYS A 32 7.96 1.23 21.63
N MET A 33 7.86 0.59 20.47
CA MET A 33 6.75 -0.31 20.16
C MET A 33 6.75 -1.54 21.07
N LYS A 34 7.89 -2.16 21.33
CA LYS A 34 8.00 -3.28 22.28
C LYS A 34 7.55 -2.86 23.68
N GLN A 35 8.01 -1.71 24.17
CA GLN A 35 7.59 -1.19 25.47
C GLN A 35 6.08 -0.97 25.54
N VAL A 36 5.48 -0.38 24.48
CA VAL A 36 4.06 -0.06 24.46
C VAL A 36 3.22 -1.33 24.32
N PHE A 37 3.55 -2.21 23.38
CA PHE A 37 2.71 -3.33 22.96
C PHE A 37 2.89 -4.61 23.80
N HIS A 38 4.03 -4.77 24.47
CA HIS A 38 4.34 -6.01 25.20
C HIS A 38 4.59 -5.80 26.70
N VAL A 39 4.79 -4.54 27.16
CA VAL A 39 5.02 -4.24 28.58
C VAL A 39 3.88 -3.42 29.20
N ARG A 40 3.44 -2.34 28.52
CA ARG A 40 2.42 -1.43 29.04
C ARG A 40 1.00 -1.77 28.60
N ALA A 41 0.89 -2.49 27.50
CA ALA A 41 -0.36 -2.99 26.96
C ALA A 41 -0.14 -4.39 26.36
N ASP A 42 -1.21 -5.07 26.01
CA ASP A 42 -1.20 -6.33 25.28
C ASP A 42 -1.74 -6.07 23.87
N ILE A 43 -0.85 -6.12 22.85
CA ILE A 43 -1.22 -5.89 21.45
C ILE A 43 -2.27 -6.88 20.97
N ASP A 44 -2.25 -8.12 21.45
CA ASP A 44 -3.19 -9.15 21.04
C ASP A 44 -4.60 -8.84 21.56
N GLN A 45 -4.72 -8.27 22.76
CA GLN A 45 -5.99 -7.80 23.30
C GLN A 45 -6.43 -6.46 22.69
N LEU A 46 -5.51 -5.53 22.46
CA LEU A 46 -5.81 -4.25 21.81
C LEU A 46 -6.38 -4.46 20.40
N SER A 47 -5.83 -5.41 19.66
CA SER A 47 -6.23 -5.72 18.29
C SER A 47 -7.62 -6.36 18.15
N LEU A 48 -8.25 -6.75 19.25
CA LEU A 48 -9.65 -7.22 19.26
C LEU A 48 -10.67 -6.07 19.32
N LYS A 49 -10.22 -4.86 19.62
CA LYS A 49 -11.09 -3.70 19.84
C LYS A 49 -10.90 -2.68 18.73
N ARG A 50 -11.97 -1.95 18.42
CA ARG A 50 -11.89 -0.82 17.49
C ARG A 50 -11.20 0.37 18.15
N GLY A 51 -10.32 1.01 17.38
CA GLY A 51 -9.49 2.11 17.85
C GLY A 51 -8.31 1.65 18.72
N LEU A 52 -7.46 2.60 19.07
CA LEU A 52 -6.35 2.42 19.99
C LEU A 52 -6.52 3.36 21.19
N PRO A 53 -6.14 2.92 22.41
CA PRO A 53 -6.10 3.84 23.53
C PRO A 53 -5.21 5.04 23.22
N PRO A 54 -5.61 6.28 23.57
CA PRO A 54 -4.85 7.48 23.21
C PRO A 54 -3.38 7.47 23.65
N PHE A 55 -3.07 6.82 24.78
CA PHE A 55 -1.69 6.71 25.26
C PHE A 55 -0.78 5.92 24.31
N VAL A 56 -1.33 4.89 23.61
CA VAL A 56 -0.56 4.06 22.66
C VAL A 56 -0.04 4.92 21.52
N MET A 57 -0.93 5.67 20.87
CA MET A 57 -0.50 6.57 19.78
C MET A 57 0.42 7.68 20.29
N ARG A 58 0.11 8.32 21.44
CA ARG A 58 0.97 9.36 22.02
C ARG A 58 2.40 8.88 22.26
N GLU A 59 2.56 7.69 22.84
CA GLU A 59 3.88 7.11 23.11
C GLU A 59 4.64 6.77 21.81
N ILE A 60 3.97 6.13 20.85
CA ILE A 60 4.59 5.79 19.57
C ILE A 60 4.96 7.06 18.79
N MET A 61 4.07 8.05 18.75
CA MET A 61 4.32 9.33 18.06
C MET A 61 5.41 10.18 18.74
N SER A 62 5.79 9.88 19.99
CA SER A 62 6.85 10.62 20.71
C SER A 62 8.22 10.51 20.03
N VAL A 63 8.48 9.45 19.24
CA VAL A 63 9.73 9.30 18.46
C VAL A 63 9.66 9.91 17.05
N ASN A 64 8.61 10.67 16.76
CA ASN A 64 8.39 11.35 15.47
C ASN A 64 8.45 10.44 14.23
N PRO A 65 7.73 9.30 14.17
CA PRO A 65 7.81 8.38 13.04
C PRO A 65 7.43 9.05 11.71
N LEU A 66 6.50 10.01 11.72
CA LEU A 66 6.05 10.69 10.51
C LEU A 66 7.07 11.71 9.96
N SER A 67 8.12 12.06 10.73
CA SER A 67 9.22 12.90 10.22
C SER A 67 9.88 12.31 8.98
N VAL A 68 9.79 10.99 8.78
CA VAL A 68 10.33 10.28 7.61
C VAL A 68 9.71 10.79 6.30
N GLY A 69 8.41 11.13 6.29
CA GLY A 69 7.69 11.65 5.12
C GLY A 69 7.84 13.16 4.88
N ILE A 70 8.52 13.90 5.76
CA ILE A 70 8.62 15.36 5.72
C ILE A 70 9.97 15.78 5.12
N PRO A 71 10.00 16.75 4.15
CA PRO A 71 11.26 17.25 3.59
C PRO A 71 12.19 17.87 4.64
N THR A 72 13.50 17.76 4.42
CA THR A 72 14.53 18.23 5.36
C THR A 72 14.47 19.72 5.65
N GLN A 73 14.11 20.53 4.66
CA GLN A 73 13.95 21.98 4.81
C GLN A 73 12.85 22.37 5.80
N TYR A 74 11.92 21.48 6.13
CA TYR A 74 10.89 21.66 7.14
C TYR A 74 11.17 20.88 8.43
N GLY A 75 12.39 20.38 8.63
CA GLY A 75 12.80 19.67 9.84
C GLY A 75 12.50 18.17 9.86
N GLY A 76 12.08 17.60 8.72
CA GLY A 76 11.89 16.16 8.56
C GLY A 76 13.13 15.41 8.10
N ARG A 77 12.97 14.13 7.77
CA ARG A 77 14.05 13.24 7.32
C ARG A 77 14.19 13.20 5.79
N GLY A 78 13.39 13.89 5.03
CA GLY A 78 13.57 14.10 3.58
C GLY A 78 12.61 13.35 2.68
N GLY A 79 11.70 12.53 3.19
CA GLY A 79 10.77 11.76 2.35
C GLY A 79 11.45 10.65 1.53
N VAL A 80 12.64 10.19 1.95
CA VAL A 80 13.43 9.18 1.24
C VAL A 80 12.70 7.84 1.24
N MET A 81 12.52 7.24 0.07
CA MET A 81 11.75 5.99 -0.08
C MET A 81 12.28 4.85 0.79
N LYS A 82 13.61 4.66 0.86
CA LYS A 82 14.24 3.67 1.72
C LYS A 82 13.84 3.82 3.19
N GLU A 83 13.78 5.05 3.71
CA GLU A 83 13.41 5.30 5.09
C GLU A 83 11.90 5.07 5.33
N ASN A 84 11.05 5.44 4.36
CA ASN A 84 9.62 5.11 4.42
C ASN A 84 9.37 3.60 4.45
N LEU A 85 10.02 2.83 3.57
CA LEU A 85 9.91 1.37 3.55
C LEU A 85 10.39 0.74 4.87
N GLY A 86 11.50 1.23 5.42
CA GLY A 86 12.04 0.78 6.70
C GLY A 86 11.11 1.07 7.88
N LEU A 87 10.51 2.26 7.92
CA LEU A 87 9.48 2.63 8.89
C LEU A 87 8.28 1.68 8.81
N LEU A 88 7.74 1.47 7.60
CA LEU A 88 6.58 0.62 7.37
C LEU A 88 6.86 -0.85 7.73
N ALA A 89 8.05 -1.37 7.39
CA ALA A 89 8.47 -2.72 7.74
C ALA A 89 8.59 -2.90 9.27
N THR A 90 9.20 -1.93 9.94
CA THR A 90 9.36 -1.96 11.39
C THR A 90 8.00 -1.95 12.11
N ALA A 91 7.07 -1.12 11.65
CA ALA A 91 5.74 -1.04 12.23
C ALA A 91 4.89 -2.29 11.94
N SER A 92 4.93 -2.82 10.73
CA SER A 92 4.10 -3.96 10.31
C SER A 92 4.52 -5.28 10.96
N TYR A 93 5.74 -5.39 11.44
CA TYR A 93 6.18 -6.54 12.23
C TYR A 93 5.35 -6.68 13.53
N GLU A 94 5.03 -5.57 14.18
CA GLU A 94 4.22 -5.56 15.40
C GLU A 94 2.72 -5.42 15.09
N SER A 95 2.35 -4.51 14.19
CA SER A 95 0.96 -4.22 13.85
C SER A 95 0.83 -3.74 12.41
N LEU A 96 0.14 -4.52 11.58
CA LEU A 96 -0.15 -4.12 10.19
C LEU A 96 -1.04 -2.87 10.13
N ALA A 97 -1.98 -2.72 11.07
CA ALA A 97 -2.82 -1.52 11.18
C ALA A 97 -1.99 -0.26 11.51
N LEU A 98 -1.00 -0.36 12.41
CA LEU A 98 -0.10 0.77 12.71
C LEU A 98 0.75 1.13 11.49
N SER A 99 1.29 0.13 10.78
CA SER A 99 2.05 0.35 9.56
C SER A 99 1.20 1.06 8.50
N LEU A 100 -0.05 0.64 8.30
CA LEU A 100 -0.96 1.31 7.38
C LEU A 100 -1.31 2.73 7.84
N THR A 101 -1.45 2.98 9.15
CA THR A 101 -1.60 4.35 9.69
C THR A 101 -0.42 5.24 9.26
N PHE A 102 0.81 4.75 9.36
CA PHE A 102 1.98 5.48 8.88
C PHE A 102 2.01 5.61 7.35
N GLY A 103 1.61 4.57 6.61
CA GLY A 103 1.50 4.61 5.16
C GLY A 103 0.49 5.65 4.67
N ILE A 104 -0.70 5.72 5.28
CA ILE A 104 -1.70 6.76 4.97
C ILE A 104 -1.11 8.15 5.18
N ASN A 105 -0.46 8.39 6.32
CA ASN A 105 0.13 9.69 6.62
C ASN A 105 1.28 10.03 5.67
N SER A 106 2.19 9.11 5.42
CA SER A 106 3.39 9.36 4.60
C SER A 106 3.07 9.36 3.11
N ALA A 107 2.57 8.23 2.58
CA ALA A 107 2.39 8.03 1.14
C ALA A 107 1.20 8.80 0.56
N LEU A 108 0.08 8.89 1.31
CA LEU A 108 -1.15 9.48 0.82
C LEU A 108 -1.36 10.94 1.24
N PHE A 109 -0.56 11.45 2.19
CA PHE A 109 -0.66 12.83 2.62
C PHE A 109 0.68 13.59 2.54
N LEU A 110 1.70 13.24 3.36
CA LEU A 110 2.91 14.05 3.51
C LEU A 110 3.72 14.16 2.21
N GLN A 111 3.93 13.08 1.49
CA GLN A 111 4.70 13.08 0.24
C GLN A 111 3.96 13.84 -0.88
N PRO A 112 2.68 13.58 -1.19
CA PRO A 112 1.94 14.36 -2.18
C PRO A 112 1.83 15.85 -1.80
N PHE A 113 1.58 16.14 -0.53
CA PHE A 113 1.54 17.51 -0.04
C PHE A 113 2.90 18.21 -0.15
N GLY A 114 3.98 17.51 0.18
CA GLY A 114 5.35 18.01 0.02
C GLY A 114 5.69 18.34 -1.43
N LYS A 115 5.25 17.48 -2.37
CA LYS A 115 5.50 17.64 -3.82
C LYS A 115 4.61 18.70 -4.45
N PHE A 116 3.31 18.67 -4.21
CA PHE A 116 2.30 19.44 -4.95
C PHE A 116 1.64 20.58 -4.15
N GLY A 117 1.84 20.66 -2.84
CA GLY A 117 1.32 21.75 -2.00
C GLY A 117 1.97 23.09 -2.38
N GLN A 118 1.24 24.19 -2.12
CA GLN A 118 1.80 25.54 -2.30
C GLN A 118 2.74 25.87 -1.12
N ASP A 119 3.81 26.61 -1.38
CA ASP A 119 4.90 26.81 -0.42
C ASP A 119 4.45 27.57 0.85
N GLU A 120 3.47 28.47 0.69
CA GLU A 120 2.95 29.27 1.81
C GLU A 120 2.30 28.41 2.91
N VAL A 121 1.76 27.25 2.57
CA VAL A 121 1.06 26.37 3.52
C VAL A 121 1.88 25.18 3.99
N LYS A 122 3.02 24.89 3.37
CA LYS A 122 3.84 23.73 3.73
C LYS A 122 4.43 23.81 5.13
N ALA A 123 5.09 24.92 5.46
CA ALA A 123 5.76 25.06 6.76
C ALA A 123 4.81 24.95 7.95
N PRO A 124 3.65 25.64 7.99
CA PRO A 124 2.69 25.48 9.09
C PRO A 124 2.18 24.05 9.27
N VAL A 125 1.86 23.36 8.15
CA VAL A 125 1.35 21.99 8.20
C VAL A 125 2.42 21.04 8.72
N PHE A 126 3.63 21.03 8.13
CA PHE A 126 4.70 20.15 8.58
C PHE A 126 5.10 20.37 10.04
N ASN A 127 5.09 21.63 10.52
CA ASN A 127 5.34 21.94 11.92
C ASN A 127 4.33 21.26 12.85
N ARG A 128 3.04 21.21 12.49
CA ARG A 128 2.03 20.51 13.29
C ARG A 128 2.28 19.00 13.36
N PHE A 129 2.74 18.38 12.27
CA PHE A 129 3.14 16.95 12.30
C PHE A 129 4.32 16.70 13.23
N LEU A 130 5.34 17.56 13.21
CA LEU A 130 6.54 17.39 14.03
C LEU A 130 6.30 17.72 15.51
N ASN A 131 5.58 18.79 15.81
CA ASN A 131 5.43 19.30 17.16
C ASN A 131 4.14 18.82 17.83
N ASP A 132 2.99 18.90 17.14
CA ASP A 132 1.67 18.61 17.71
C ASP A 132 1.24 17.16 17.47
N LYS A 133 2.06 16.39 16.72
CA LYS A 133 1.78 15.00 16.33
C LYS A 133 0.49 14.86 15.50
N ALA A 134 0.20 15.88 14.71
CA ALA A 134 -0.93 15.86 13.79
C ALA A 134 -0.88 14.68 12.82
N MET A 135 -2.04 14.27 12.33
CA MET A 135 -2.19 13.22 11.33
C MET A 135 -2.89 13.75 10.08
N GLY A 136 -2.57 13.14 8.95
CA GLY A 136 -3.17 13.48 7.66
C GLY A 136 -3.62 12.26 6.88
N GLY A 137 -4.60 12.45 6.02
CA GLY A 137 -5.17 11.40 5.18
C GLY A 137 -5.61 11.89 3.82
N LEU A 138 -6.14 10.97 3.02
CA LEU A 138 -6.62 11.21 1.67
C LEU A 138 -8.06 10.74 1.52
N MET A 139 -8.90 11.54 0.86
CA MET A 139 -10.28 11.19 0.53
C MET A 139 -10.49 11.26 -0.99
N ILE A 140 -10.58 10.09 -1.64
CA ILE A 140 -10.90 9.96 -3.07
C ILE A 140 -12.26 9.28 -3.25
N THR A 141 -12.43 8.09 -2.68
CA THR A 141 -13.58 7.20 -2.89
C THR A 141 -14.90 7.84 -2.45
N GLU A 142 -15.96 7.57 -3.20
CA GLU A 142 -17.34 7.98 -2.89
C GLU A 142 -18.25 6.74 -2.84
N PRO A 143 -19.48 6.83 -2.27
CA PRO A 143 -20.36 5.66 -2.12
C PRO A 143 -20.53 4.83 -3.39
N ASP A 144 -20.73 5.48 -4.55
CA ASP A 144 -20.96 4.81 -5.83
C ASP A 144 -19.75 4.83 -6.78
N TYR A 145 -18.65 5.45 -6.38
CA TYR A 145 -17.46 5.68 -7.22
C TYR A 145 -16.18 5.19 -6.53
N GLY A 146 -16.05 3.87 -6.37
CA GLY A 146 -14.84 3.20 -5.88
C GLY A 146 -13.84 2.96 -7.01
N SER A 147 -14.09 1.93 -7.83
CA SER A 147 -13.24 1.59 -8.99
C SER A 147 -13.37 2.63 -10.11
N ASP A 148 -14.50 3.29 -10.22
CA ASP A 148 -14.79 4.35 -11.20
C ASP A 148 -14.52 5.76 -10.61
N ALA A 149 -13.37 5.92 -9.96
CA ALA A 149 -13.00 7.16 -9.26
C ALA A 149 -12.95 8.40 -10.15
N LEU A 150 -12.73 8.24 -11.45
CA LEU A 150 -12.72 9.37 -12.40
C LEU A 150 -14.10 10.03 -12.58
N ASN A 151 -15.16 9.33 -12.23
CA ASN A 151 -16.53 9.82 -12.31
C ASN A 151 -17.08 10.33 -10.97
N MET A 152 -16.22 10.54 -9.96
CA MET A 152 -16.62 11.09 -8.66
C MET A 152 -17.49 12.34 -8.78
N GLN A 153 -18.38 12.54 -7.82
CA GLN A 153 -19.37 13.61 -7.81
C GLN A 153 -19.06 14.77 -6.85
N THR A 154 -18.14 14.58 -5.90
CA THR A 154 -17.66 15.71 -5.08
C THR A 154 -17.18 16.81 -6.00
N SER A 155 -17.74 17.99 -5.81
CA SER A 155 -17.49 19.14 -6.67
C SER A 155 -16.95 20.34 -5.89
N TYR A 156 -16.36 21.28 -6.61
CA TYR A 156 -16.00 22.57 -6.06
C TYR A 156 -16.36 23.71 -7.01
N THR A 157 -16.64 24.86 -6.40
CA THR A 157 -16.83 26.14 -7.08
C THR A 157 -15.89 27.18 -6.51
N GLU A 158 -15.53 28.19 -7.32
CA GLU A 158 -14.76 29.34 -6.87
C GLU A 158 -15.71 30.44 -6.39
N SER A 159 -15.46 31.00 -5.21
CA SER A 159 -16.21 32.09 -4.63
C SER A 159 -15.26 33.11 -3.98
N GLY A 160 -14.98 34.19 -4.68
CA GLY A 160 -13.99 35.18 -4.27
C GLY A 160 -12.60 34.57 -4.12
N SER A 161 -12.00 34.66 -2.93
CA SER A 161 -10.67 34.12 -2.61
C SER A 161 -10.71 32.68 -2.07
N LYS A 162 -11.84 31.98 -2.18
CA LYS A 162 -12.04 30.64 -1.61
C LYS A 162 -12.59 29.66 -2.62
N TYR A 163 -12.33 28.39 -2.36
CA TYR A 163 -13.01 27.26 -2.98
C TYR A 163 -14.08 26.73 -2.04
N HIS A 164 -15.27 26.44 -2.54
CA HIS A 164 -16.32 25.77 -1.79
C HIS A 164 -16.47 24.34 -2.33
N LEU A 165 -16.13 23.36 -1.50
CA LEU A 165 -16.21 21.94 -1.83
C LEU A 165 -17.45 21.31 -1.19
N LYS A 166 -18.20 20.53 -1.99
CA LYS A 166 -19.38 19.76 -1.53
C LYS A 166 -19.36 18.33 -2.07
N GLY A 167 -19.74 17.38 -1.20
CA GLY A 167 -19.87 15.99 -1.58
C GLY A 167 -19.86 15.02 -0.42
N LYS A 168 -19.68 13.74 -0.74
CA LYS A 168 -19.55 12.66 0.24
C LYS A 168 -18.32 11.81 -0.09
N LYS A 169 -17.51 11.53 0.93
CA LYS A 169 -16.36 10.64 0.82
C LYS A 169 -16.55 9.39 1.67
N HIS A 170 -16.06 8.26 1.17
CA HIS A 170 -16.32 6.94 1.67
C HIS A 170 -15.02 6.16 1.86
N TRP A 171 -14.95 5.28 2.87
CA TRP A 171 -13.80 4.43 3.13
C TRP A 171 -12.49 5.19 3.39
N ALA A 172 -12.55 6.43 3.86
CA ALA A 172 -11.34 7.15 4.26
C ALA A 172 -10.77 6.54 5.55
N GLY A 173 -9.55 6.03 5.48
CA GLY A 173 -8.81 5.61 6.67
C GLY A 173 -8.42 6.82 7.51
N LEU A 174 -8.47 6.72 8.84
CA LEU A 174 -8.31 7.80 9.83
C LEU A 174 -9.51 8.75 9.92
N THR A 175 -10.70 8.35 9.45
CA THR A 175 -11.94 9.11 9.64
C THR A 175 -12.12 9.49 11.10
N GLY A 176 -12.33 10.79 11.38
CA GLY A 176 -12.46 11.33 12.73
C GLY A 176 -11.16 11.44 13.54
N TRP A 177 -10.01 10.99 13.00
CA TRP A 177 -8.71 11.08 13.65
C TRP A 177 -7.77 12.07 13.00
N ALA A 178 -7.79 12.17 11.65
CA ALA A 178 -6.86 13.02 10.93
C ALA A 178 -7.22 14.50 11.12
N ASP A 179 -6.20 15.32 11.39
CA ASP A 179 -6.28 16.78 11.48
C ASP A 179 -6.29 17.42 10.10
N PHE A 180 -5.66 16.76 9.13
CA PHE A 180 -5.52 17.23 7.76
C PHE A 180 -6.03 16.20 6.75
N TRP A 181 -6.64 16.69 5.69
CA TRP A 181 -7.08 15.85 4.57
C TRP A 181 -6.67 16.43 3.23
N LEU A 182 -6.26 15.55 2.32
CA LEU A 182 -6.27 15.85 0.89
C LEU A 182 -7.61 15.40 0.33
N LEU A 183 -8.44 16.36 -0.08
CA LEU A 183 -9.76 16.13 -0.65
C LEU A 183 -9.72 16.20 -2.16
N SER A 184 -10.18 15.15 -2.86
CA SER A 184 -10.34 15.20 -4.30
C SER A 184 -11.73 15.73 -4.67
N ALA A 185 -11.79 16.61 -5.69
CA ALA A 185 -13.03 17.16 -6.20
C ALA A 185 -12.91 17.56 -7.67
N ARG A 186 -14.04 17.64 -8.39
CA ARG A 186 -14.12 18.11 -9.76
C ARG A 186 -14.67 19.52 -9.81
N GLN A 187 -14.13 20.35 -10.68
CA GLN A 187 -14.66 21.72 -10.84
C GLN A 187 -16.07 21.68 -11.43
N GLN A 188 -16.98 22.40 -10.78
CA GLN A 188 -18.33 22.60 -11.28
C GLN A 188 -18.37 23.91 -12.09
N SER A 189 -18.83 23.81 -13.33
CA SER A 189 -19.01 24.97 -14.20
C SER A 189 -20.25 25.79 -13.79
N LYS A 190 -20.37 27.00 -14.30
CA LYS A 190 -21.59 27.83 -14.11
C LYS A 190 -22.89 27.19 -14.63
N SER A 191 -22.78 26.21 -15.54
CA SER A 191 -23.90 25.40 -16.05
C SER A 191 -24.10 24.09 -15.26
N GLU A 192 -23.56 24.01 -14.05
CA GLU A 192 -23.63 22.85 -13.14
C GLU A 192 -22.97 21.55 -13.65
N LYS A 193 -22.27 21.61 -14.80
CA LYS A 193 -21.55 20.45 -15.34
C LYS A 193 -20.20 20.29 -14.64
N LEU A 194 -19.85 19.05 -14.29
CA LEU A 194 -18.54 18.70 -13.73
C LEU A 194 -17.50 18.60 -14.84
N GLN A 195 -16.35 19.23 -14.62
CA GLN A 195 -15.18 19.10 -15.48
C GLN A 195 -14.61 17.67 -15.39
N ARG A 196 -13.82 17.27 -16.41
CA ARG A 196 -13.25 15.91 -16.45
C ARG A 196 -12.06 15.73 -15.53
N ASP A 197 -11.30 16.80 -15.27
CA ASP A 197 -10.11 16.73 -14.42
C ASP A 197 -10.50 16.70 -12.94
N ILE A 198 -9.57 16.23 -12.10
CA ILE A 198 -9.73 16.08 -10.67
C ILE A 198 -8.68 16.93 -9.99
N ASP A 199 -9.10 17.82 -9.12
CA ASP A 199 -8.22 18.64 -8.30
C ASP A 199 -8.15 18.12 -6.86
N PHE A 200 -7.05 18.44 -6.17
CA PHE A 200 -6.85 18.08 -4.77
C PHE A 200 -6.68 19.32 -3.91
N PHE A 201 -7.22 19.26 -2.70
CA PHE A 201 -7.26 20.39 -1.78
C PHE A 201 -6.83 19.97 -0.39
N LEU A 202 -5.97 20.77 0.23
CA LEU A 202 -5.67 20.68 1.65
C LEU A 202 -6.88 21.16 2.46
N CYS A 203 -7.34 20.35 3.40
CA CYS A 203 -8.36 20.71 4.38
C CYS A 203 -7.76 20.53 5.78
N ASP A 204 -7.80 21.59 6.62
CA ASP A 204 -7.47 21.55 8.04
C ASP A 204 -8.76 21.54 8.85
N VAL A 205 -9.13 20.39 9.41
CA VAL A 205 -10.42 20.22 10.09
C VAL A 205 -10.54 21.06 11.37
N THR A 206 -9.44 21.61 11.86
CA THR A 206 -9.43 22.51 13.03
C THR A 206 -9.65 23.97 12.66
N ALA A 207 -9.55 24.31 11.37
CA ALA A 207 -9.73 25.68 10.89
C ALA A 207 -11.22 26.02 10.67
N PRO A 208 -11.63 27.27 10.88
CA PRO A 208 -13.02 27.70 10.68
C PRO A 208 -13.51 27.45 9.24
N GLY A 209 -14.68 26.84 9.10
CA GLY A 209 -15.31 26.54 7.82
C GLY A 209 -14.72 25.32 7.08
N GLN A 210 -13.84 24.56 7.73
CA GLN A 210 -13.19 23.37 7.18
C GLN A 210 -13.54 22.08 7.95
N ASN A 211 -14.57 22.13 8.79
CA ASN A 211 -14.99 20.95 9.57
C ASN A 211 -15.66 19.91 8.67
N ILE A 212 -15.18 18.67 8.74
CA ILE A 212 -15.73 17.50 8.06
C ILE A 212 -16.64 16.75 9.04
N VAL A 213 -17.87 16.45 8.62
CA VAL A 213 -18.83 15.72 9.44
C VAL A 213 -18.75 14.23 9.14
N VAL A 214 -18.44 13.43 10.15
CA VAL A 214 -18.49 11.97 10.05
C VAL A 214 -19.97 11.54 10.14
N GLU A 215 -20.51 10.97 9.04
CA GLU A 215 -21.88 10.45 9.03
C GLU A 215 -21.98 9.05 9.64
N GLU A 216 -20.93 8.23 9.44
CA GLU A 216 -20.92 6.84 9.89
C GLU A 216 -19.51 6.32 10.05
N PHE A 217 -19.24 5.56 11.12
CA PHE A 217 -18.06 4.73 11.26
C PHE A 217 -18.37 3.29 10.83
N PHE A 218 -17.50 2.68 10.03
CA PHE A 218 -17.75 1.34 9.50
C PHE A 218 -17.27 0.24 10.42
N GLU A 219 -18.03 -0.85 10.45
CA GLU A 219 -17.64 -2.10 11.10
C GLU A 219 -16.89 -3.01 10.14
N ASN A 220 -15.70 -2.57 9.71
CA ASN A 220 -14.86 -3.25 8.74
C ASN A 220 -14.26 -4.56 9.28
N LEU A 221 -13.98 -5.50 8.38
CA LEU A 221 -13.26 -6.73 8.65
C LEU A 221 -11.75 -6.46 8.77
N GLY A 222 -11.17 -6.67 9.94
CA GLY A 222 -9.75 -6.43 10.20
C GLY A 222 -9.38 -4.94 10.34
N LEU A 223 -8.09 -4.65 10.58
CA LEU A 223 -7.55 -3.30 10.75
C LEU A 223 -8.33 -2.46 11.78
N TYR A 224 -8.77 -3.08 12.88
CA TYR A 224 -9.66 -2.47 13.87
C TYR A 224 -9.08 -1.21 14.55
N ALA A 225 -7.75 -1.07 14.53
CA ALA A 225 -7.10 0.12 15.08
C ALA A 225 -7.29 1.37 14.20
N ILE A 226 -7.71 1.23 12.93
CA ILE A 226 -7.90 2.34 12.00
C ILE A 226 -9.40 2.59 11.82
N PRO A 227 -9.92 3.78 12.16
CA PRO A 227 -11.31 4.12 11.87
C PRO A 227 -11.48 4.38 10.37
N TYR A 228 -12.50 3.74 9.80
CA TYR A 228 -12.99 3.99 8.44
C TYR A 228 -14.41 4.52 8.53
N GLY A 229 -14.83 5.35 7.58
CA GLY A 229 -16.18 5.89 7.64
C GLY A 229 -16.64 6.59 6.36
N ARG A 230 -17.86 7.09 6.44
CA ARG A 230 -18.47 8.00 5.47
C ARG A 230 -18.44 9.42 6.02
N ASN A 231 -17.97 10.35 5.18
CA ASN A 231 -17.73 11.71 5.54
C ASN A 231 -18.53 12.65 4.64
N HIS A 232 -19.24 13.59 5.24
CA HIS A 232 -19.91 14.67 4.53
C HIS A 232 -18.96 15.87 4.42
N ILE A 233 -18.79 16.35 3.20
CA ILE A 233 -17.92 17.46 2.84
C ILE A 233 -18.80 18.66 2.47
N ASP A 234 -18.68 19.73 3.24
CA ASP A 234 -19.22 21.07 2.91
C ASP A 234 -18.25 22.09 3.52
N VAL A 235 -17.15 22.40 2.80
CA VAL A 235 -16.03 23.15 3.35
C VAL A 235 -15.63 24.32 2.44
N GLN A 236 -15.14 25.39 3.08
CA GLN A 236 -14.60 26.55 2.40
C GLN A 236 -13.10 26.64 2.60
N LEU A 237 -12.34 26.49 1.52
CA LEU A 237 -10.88 26.40 1.54
C LEU A 237 -10.25 27.65 0.91
N PRO A 238 -9.17 28.22 1.49
CA PRO A 238 -8.39 29.28 0.83
C PRO A 238 -7.82 28.82 -0.51
N GLN A 239 -7.58 29.75 -1.43
CA GLN A 239 -6.98 29.43 -2.73
C GLN A 239 -5.60 28.76 -2.62
N THR A 240 -4.82 29.12 -1.60
CA THR A 240 -3.51 28.50 -1.29
C THR A 240 -3.58 27.03 -0.90
N HIS A 241 -4.78 26.52 -0.60
CA HIS A 241 -5.00 25.11 -0.24
C HIS A 241 -5.18 24.18 -1.43
N LYS A 242 -5.34 24.69 -2.68
CA LYS A 242 -5.37 23.86 -3.88
C LYS A 242 -3.95 23.37 -4.21
N LEU A 243 -3.78 22.06 -4.36
CA LEU A 243 -2.53 21.48 -4.82
C LEU A 243 -2.29 21.81 -6.30
N VAL A 244 -1.04 22.00 -6.67
CA VAL A 244 -0.64 22.39 -8.03
C VAL A 244 -0.07 21.19 -8.77
N PRO A 245 -0.80 20.58 -9.72
CA PRO A 245 -0.29 19.48 -10.51
C PRO A 245 0.78 19.96 -11.50
N GLU A 246 1.78 19.14 -11.81
CA GLU A 246 2.78 19.43 -12.85
C GLU A 246 2.14 19.53 -14.26
N THR A 247 1.06 18.77 -14.49
CA THR A 247 0.33 18.76 -15.77
C THR A 247 -1.19 18.78 -15.57
N THR A 248 -1.81 17.67 -15.14
CA THR A 248 -3.24 17.54 -14.86
C THR A 248 -3.47 16.90 -13.49
N GLY A 249 -4.61 17.19 -12.88
CA GLY A 249 -4.95 16.59 -11.59
C GLY A 249 -5.10 15.07 -11.65
N VAL A 250 -5.58 14.52 -12.78
CA VAL A 250 -5.61 13.05 -12.99
C VAL A 250 -4.20 12.45 -12.98
N LYS A 251 -3.20 13.10 -13.60
CA LYS A 251 -1.82 12.62 -13.55
C LYS A 251 -1.23 12.73 -12.14
N MET A 252 -1.53 13.80 -11.41
CA MET A 252 -1.16 13.93 -9.99
C MET A 252 -1.78 12.80 -9.16
N MET A 253 -3.04 12.45 -9.39
CA MET A 253 -3.69 11.30 -8.73
C MET A 253 -2.98 9.98 -9.06
N LEU A 254 -2.57 9.77 -10.31
CA LEU A 254 -1.81 8.57 -10.70
C LEU A 254 -0.42 8.54 -10.06
N ASP A 255 0.32 9.65 -10.03
CA ASP A 255 1.61 9.73 -9.32
C ASP A 255 1.46 9.37 -7.85
N LEU A 256 0.47 9.94 -7.17
CA LEU A 256 0.16 9.67 -5.77
C LEU A 256 -0.16 8.19 -5.53
N LEU A 257 -1.05 7.60 -6.32
CA LEU A 257 -1.45 6.20 -6.16
C LEU A 257 -0.31 5.22 -6.50
N HIS A 258 0.46 5.49 -7.56
CA HIS A 258 1.60 4.63 -7.90
C HIS A 258 2.70 4.73 -6.84
N ARG A 259 2.97 5.91 -6.30
CA ARG A 259 3.92 6.14 -5.21
C ARG A 259 3.51 5.40 -3.94
N SER A 260 2.23 5.41 -3.60
CA SER A 260 1.70 4.63 -2.49
C SER A 260 1.88 3.13 -2.74
N ARG A 261 1.51 2.62 -3.92
CA ARG A 261 1.67 1.20 -4.29
C ARG A 261 3.12 0.73 -4.20
N MET A 262 4.09 1.58 -4.57
CA MET A 262 5.52 1.28 -4.42
C MET A 262 6.01 1.24 -2.96
N GLN A 263 5.17 1.60 -1.98
CA GLN A 263 5.46 1.49 -0.54
C GLN A 263 4.85 0.26 0.12
N PHE A 264 3.94 -0.46 -0.54
CA PHE A 264 3.38 -1.71 -0.02
C PHE A 264 4.42 -2.77 0.35
N PRO A 265 5.55 -2.91 -0.39
CA PRO A 265 6.60 -3.84 0.02
C PRO A 265 7.12 -3.63 1.44
N GLY A 266 7.21 -2.39 1.92
CA GLY A 266 7.58 -2.12 3.31
C GLY A 266 6.59 -2.73 4.30
N MET A 267 5.28 -2.55 4.07
CA MET A 267 4.24 -3.15 4.91
C MET A 267 4.26 -4.68 4.82
N GLY A 268 4.41 -5.23 3.59
CA GLY A 268 4.52 -6.67 3.37
C GLY A 268 5.75 -7.29 4.03
N MET A 269 6.89 -6.60 3.99
CA MET A 269 8.17 -7.07 4.52
C MET A 269 8.08 -7.42 6.00
N GLY A 270 7.69 -6.47 6.85
CA GLY A 270 7.59 -6.71 8.28
C GLY A 270 6.48 -7.70 8.64
N PHE A 271 5.34 -7.61 7.95
CA PHE A 271 4.22 -8.53 8.16
C PHE A 271 4.58 -9.98 7.83
N ILE A 272 5.17 -10.24 6.64
CA ILE A 272 5.57 -11.60 6.24
C ILE A 272 6.72 -12.10 7.11
N GLN A 273 7.67 -11.25 7.50
CA GLN A 273 8.69 -11.60 8.46
C GLN A 273 8.09 -12.09 9.77
N ARG A 274 7.11 -11.37 10.32
CA ARG A 274 6.42 -11.79 11.56
C ARG A 274 5.70 -13.13 11.38
N MET A 275 5.05 -13.35 10.24
CA MET A 275 4.41 -14.63 9.94
C MET A 275 5.44 -15.77 9.86
N LEU A 276 6.58 -15.54 9.22
CA LEU A 276 7.66 -16.52 9.13
C LEU A 276 8.26 -16.87 10.48
N ASP A 277 8.53 -15.87 11.32
CA ASP A 277 9.11 -16.06 12.66
C ASP A 277 8.15 -16.86 13.55
N GLU A 278 6.87 -16.54 13.55
CA GLU A 278 5.82 -17.29 14.27
C GLU A 278 5.73 -18.76 13.80
N ALA A 279 5.73 -18.96 12.47
CA ALA A 279 5.68 -20.29 11.88
C ALA A 279 6.92 -21.14 12.25
N LEU A 280 8.12 -20.55 12.14
CA LEU A 280 9.37 -21.24 12.47
C LEU A 280 9.42 -21.63 13.94
N THR A 281 9.08 -20.72 14.84
CA THR A 281 9.04 -20.97 16.29
C THR A 281 8.08 -22.11 16.59
N HIS A 282 6.83 -21.99 16.11
CA HIS A 282 5.83 -23.03 16.34
C HIS A 282 6.25 -24.40 15.79
N CYS A 283 6.76 -24.46 14.56
CA CYS A 283 7.14 -25.72 13.92
C CYS A 283 8.35 -26.40 14.56
N LYS A 284 9.28 -25.65 15.14
CA LYS A 284 10.42 -26.20 15.88
C LYS A 284 10.01 -26.78 17.23
N GLU A 285 9.10 -26.13 17.93
CA GLU A 285 8.67 -26.50 19.28
C GLU A 285 7.59 -27.61 19.30
N ARG A 286 6.69 -27.61 18.31
CA ARG A 286 5.55 -28.53 18.27
C ARG A 286 5.97 -29.96 17.91
N MET A 287 5.79 -30.90 18.81
CA MET A 287 6.05 -32.33 18.60
C MET A 287 4.80 -33.06 18.12
N VAL A 288 4.94 -33.85 17.08
CA VAL A 288 3.90 -34.75 16.53
C VAL A 288 4.55 -36.05 16.06
N GLY A 289 4.02 -37.21 16.46
CA GLY A 289 4.57 -38.49 16.04
C GLY A 289 6.04 -38.71 16.43
N GLY A 290 6.47 -38.17 17.57
CA GLY A 290 7.84 -38.34 18.09
C GLY A 290 8.90 -37.40 17.50
N LYS A 291 8.53 -36.48 16.57
CA LYS A 291 9.45 -35.51 16.00
C LYS A 291 8.81 -34.12 15.89
N SER A 292 9.64 -33.07 15.76
CA SER A 292 9.12 -31.71 15.58
C SER A 292 8.40 -31.55 14.22
N LEU A 293 7.40 -30.67 14.15
CA LEU A 293 6.74 -30.35 12.88
C LEU A 293 7.74 -29.88 11.82
N PHE A 294 8.80 -29.21 12.23
CA PHE A 294 9.86 -28.73 11.35
C PHE A 294 10.50 -29.87 10.52
N GLN A 295 10.49 -31.12 11.00
CA GLN A 295 11.10 -32.28 10.32
C GLN A 295 10.20 -32.89 9.22
N TYR A 296 8.97 -32.42 9.07
CA TYR A 296 8.06 -32.93 8.04
C TYR A 296 8.26 -32.20 6.71
N ASP A 297 8.41 -32.94 5.62
CA ASP A 297 8.62 -32.41 4.27
C ASP A 297 7.55 -31.39 3.86
N ARG A 298 6.28 -31.68 4.10
CA ARG A 298 5.18 -30.76 3.79
C ARG A 298 5.26 -29.45 4.59
N VAL A 299 5.76 -29.49 5.82
CA VAL A 299 5.98 -28.30 6.65
C VAL A 299 7.16 -27.50 6.10
N GLN A 300 8.27 -28.16 5.77
CA GLN A 300 9.44 -27.54 5.11
C GLN A 300 9.02 -26.81 3.84
N HIS A 301 8.21 -27.43 2.99
CA HIS A 301 7.70 -26.80 1.78
C HIS A 301 6.85 -25.54 2.06
N ARG A 302 6.04 -25.52 3.14
CA ARG A 302 5.30 -24.29 3.52
C ARG A 302 6.22 -23.19 4.04
N LEU A 303 7.20 -23.54 4.86
CA LEU A 303 8.17 -22.61 5.40
C LEU A 303 9.06 -22.01 4.28
N SER A 304 9.49 -22.82 3.32
CA SER A 304 10.26 -22.32 2.18
C SER A 304 9.47 -21.33 1.31
N LYS A 305 8.15 -21.50 1.17
CA LYS A 305 7.28 -20.52 0.51
C LYS A 305 7.19 -19.20 1.28
N LEU A 306 7.12 -19.24 2.60
CA LEU A 306 7.16 -18.03 3.44
C LEU A 306 8.50 -17.30 3.31
N GLN A 307 9.62 -18.04 3.26
CA GLN A 307 10.95 -17.46 3.02
C GLN A 307 11.05 -16.84 1.62
N ALA A 308 10.49 -17.50 0.60
CA ALA A 308 10.43 -16.94 -0.75
C ALA A 308 9.61 -15.66 -0.78
N SER A 309 8.45 -15.62 -0.13
CA SER A 309 7.62 -14.42 -0.02
C SER A 309 8.37 -13.26 0.65
N TYR A 310 9.09 -13.54 1.74
CA TYR A 310 9.96 -12.56 2.42
C TYR A 310 11.06 -12.02 1.48
N THR A 311 11.71 -12.89 0.72
CA THR A 311 12.77 -12.51 -0.22
C THR A 311 12.23 -11.67 -1.38
N ILE A 312 11.06 -12.02 -1.91
CA ILE A 312 10.37 -11.23 -2.96
C ILE A 312 10.03 -9.83 -2.42
N CYS A 313 9.52 -9.72 -1.19
CA CYS A 313 9.28 -8.42 -0.56
C CYS A 313 10.58 -7.61 -0.42
N SER A 314 11.68 -8.25 -0.04
CA SER A 314 13.01 -7.61 0.06
C SER A 314 13.47 -7.07 -1.29
N ALA A 315 13.29 -7.85 -2.37
CA ALA A 315 13.62 -7.44 -3.73
C ALA A 315 12.79 -6.22 -4.18
N MET A 316 11.49 -6.24 -3.90
CA MET A 316 10.59 -5.13 -4.21
C MET A 316 10.92 -3.87 -3.37
N CYS A 317 11.30 -4.02 -2.10
CA CYS A 317 11.77 -2.89 -1.29
C CYS A 317 13.04 -2.26 -1.87
N ALA A 318 14.01 -3.09 -2.28
CA ALA A 318 15.24 -2.61 -2.92
C ALA A 318 14.92 -1.83 -4.21
N ASN A 319 14.11 -2.41 -5.09
CA ASN A 319 13.70 -1.78 -6.34
C ASN A 319 12.91 -0.47 -6.11
N SER A 320 11.93 -0.46 -5.21
CA SER A 320 11.16 0.75 -4.90
C SER A 320 12.04 1.84 -4.31
N SER A 321 13.04 1.49 -3.49
CA SER A 321 13.99 2.45 -2.91
C SER A 321 14.80 3.19 -3.97
N GLU A 322 15.09 2.55 -5.09
CA GLU A 322 15.89 3.12 -6.17
C GLU A 322 15.04 3.92 -7.16
N LYS A 323 13.80 3.47 -7.43
CA LYS A 323 12.98 4.01 -8.52
C LYS A 323 11.92 5.03 -8.09
N ALA A 324 11.46 4.99 -6.83
CA ALA A 324 10.31 5.77 -6.40
C ALA A 324 10.66 6.99 -5.53
N GLY A 325 11.78 7.65 -5.83
CA GLY A 325 12.18 8.91 -5.19
C GLY A 325 11.10 9.99 -5.32
N LEU A 326 11.07 10.96 -4.39
CA LEU A 326 10.03 11.99 -4.34
C LEU A 326 10.01 12.86 -5.62
N ASP A 327 11.19 13.11 -6.20
CA ASP A 327 11.36 13.93 -7.41
C ASP A 327 11.01 13.21 -8.72
N VAL A 328 10.75 11.89 -8.65
CA VAL A 328 10.40 11.10 -9.84
C VAL A 328 8.90 11.21 -10.11
N ASP A 329 8.50 11.47 -11.36
CA ASP A 329 7.10 11.35 -11.79
C ASP A 329 6.74 9.88 -12.00
N LEU A 330 5.86 9.35 -11.15
CA LEU A 330 5.38 7.98 -11.23
C LEU A 330 4.04 7.85 -11.97
N SER A 331 3.49 8.92 -12.53
CA SER A 331 2.16 8.91 -13.18
C SER A 331 2.06 7.90 -14.34
N SER A 332 3.19 7.61 -15.01
CA SER A 332 3.28 6.65 -16.11
C SER A 332 3.77 5.24 -15.70
N GLN A 333 4.13 5.02 -14.43
CA GLN A 333 4.74 3.77 -13.94
C GLN A 333 3.72 2.72 -13.48
N GLY A 334 2.49 2.76 -14.04
CA GLY A 334 1.39 1.90 -13.62
C GLY A 334 1.66 0.41 -13.75
N MET A 335 2.44 -0.04 -14.75
CA MET A 335 2.79 -1.45 -14.92
C MET A 335 3.51 -2.01 -13.69
N GLU A 336 4.58 -1.35 -13.27
CA GLU A 336 5.41 -1.78 -12.14
C GLU A 336 4.69 -1.58 -10.81
N ALA A 337 4.09 -0.42 -10.59
CA ALA A 337 3.39 -0.11 -9.34
C ALA A 337 2.21 -1.07 -9.08
N ASN A 338 1.43 -1.40 -10.13
CA ASN A 338 0.33 -2.35 -10.04
C ASN A 338 0.84 -3.78 -9.75
N ALA A 339 1.93 -4.21 -10.40
CA ALA A 339 2.53 -5.51 -10.17
C ALA A 339 3.05 -5.63 -8.73
N VAL A 340 3.80 -4.64 -8.25
CA VAL A 340 4.32 -4.58 -6.89
C VAL A 340 3.20 -4.70 -5.87
N LYS A 341 2.17 -3.84 -5.95
CA LYS A 341 1.04 -3.85 -5.00
C LYS A 341 0.30 -5.17 -5.03
N SER A 342 -0.08 -5.66 -6.21
CA SER A 342 -0.93 -6.85 -6.32
C SER A 342 -0.21 -8.11 -5.85
N VAL A 343 1.06 -8.29 -6.24
CA VAL A 343 1.83 -9.47 -5.83
C VAL A 343 2.09 -9.47 -4.32
N ILE A 344 2.53 -8.34 -3.74
CA ILE A 344 2.81 -8.27 -2.30
C ILE A 344 1.56 -8.56 -1.47
N THR A 345 0.41 -7.99 -1.85
CA THR A 345 -0.81 -8.18 -1.06
C THR A 345 -1.39 -9.58 -1.19
N ASP A 346 -1.18 -10.27 -2.32
CA ASP A 346 -1.46 -11.71 -2.43
C ASP A 346 -0.55 -12.51 -1.49
N LEU A 347 0.77 -12.25 -1.50
CA LEU A 347 1.73 -12.93 -0.63
C LEU A 347 1.46 -12.68 0.87
N MET A 348 1.03 -11.49 1.26
CA MET A 348 0.62 -11.19 2.64
C MET A 348 -0.55 -12.07 3.08
N GLN A 349 -1.61 -12.15 2.27
CA GLN A 349 -2.79 -12.95 2.57
C GLN A 349 -2.46 -14.45 2.63
N GLU A 350 -1.68 -14.94 1.66
CA GLU A 350 -1.22 -16.33 1.61
C GLU A 350 -0.33 -16.68 2.82
N ALA A 351 0.55 -15.76 3.24
CA ALA A 351 1.40 -15.96 4.41
C ALA A 351 0.58 -16.14 5.68
N ALA A 352 -0.38 -15.26 5.95
CA ALA A 352 -1.24 -15.37 7.12
C ALA A 352 -2.03 -16.69 7.14
N GLN A 353 -2.66 -17.06 6.01
CA GLN A 353 -3.39 -18.34 5.87
C GLN A 353 -2.46 -19.54 6.06
N SER A 354 -1.23 -19.49 5.52
CA SER A 354 -0.26 -20.58 5.67
C SER A 354 0.13 -20.80 7.14
N VAL A 355 0.31 -19.72 7.92
CA VAL A 355 0.62 -19.81 9.35
C VAL A 355 -0.57 -20.33 10.15
N VAL A 356 -1.80 -19.90 9.86
CA VAL A 356 -3.00 -20.47 10.47
C VAL A 356 -3.05 -21.99 10.24
N GLN A 357 -2.75 -22.45 9.02
CA GLN A 357 -2.73 -23.87 8.70
C GLN A 357 -1.61 -24.65 9.41
N LEU A 358 -0.44 -24.04 9.62
CA LEU A 358 0.68 -24.66 10.33
C LEU A 358 0.42 -24.77 11.85
N VAL A 359 -0.11 -23.71 12.45
CA VAL A 359 -0.35 -23.61 13.90
C VAL A 359 -1.66 -24.30 14.30
N GLY A 360 -2.65 -24.33 13.40
CA GLY A 360 -3.94 -24.99 13.65
C GLY A 360 -4.87 -24.18 14.56
N ALA A 361 -5.67 -24.86 15.39
CA ALA A 361 -6.76 -24.26 16.17
C ALA A 361 -6.34 -23.06 17.04
N LYS A 362 -5.11 -23.04 17.55
CA LYS A 362 -4.59 -21.93 18.36
C LYS A 362 -4.58 -20.63 17.54
N ALA A 363 -4.22 -20.70 16.25
CA ALA A 363 -4.15 -19.55 15.34
C ALA A 363 -5.50 -19.15 14.75
N TYR A 364 -6.56 -19.91 14.98
CA TYR A 364 -7.92 -19.55 14.54
C TYR A 364 -8.58 -18.46 15.41
N LYS A 365 -7.88 -18.00 16.43
CA LYS A 365 -8.32 -16.92 17.31
C LYS A 365 -7.84 -15.56 16.78
N LEU A 366 -8.68 -14.53 16.84
CA LEU A 366 -8.30 -13.15 16.46
C LEU A 366 -7.20 -12.54 17.35
N ASN A 367 -7.04 -13.01 18.58
CA ASN A 367 -5.92 -12.60 19.43
C ASN A 367 -4.61 -13.35 19.14
N HIS A 368 -4.59 -14.27 18.18
CA HIS A 368 -3.36 -14.82 17.63
C HIS A 368 -2.94 -14.03 16.40
N ILE A 369 -1.64 -13.71 16.29
CA ILE A 369 -1.13 -12.86 15.19
C ILE A 369 -1.51 -13.39 13.79
N ALA A 370 -1.50 -14.69 13.56
CA ALA A 370 -1.86 -15.27 12.27
C ALA A 370 -3.36 -15.20 11.99
N GLY A 371 -4.22 -15.47 12.99
CA GLY A 371 -5.67 -15.35 12.85
C GLY A 371 -6.09 -13.91 12.57
N ARG A 372 -5.57 -12.96 13.34
CA ARG A 372 -5.73 -11.53 13.08
C ARG A 372 -5.15 -11.13 11.71
N GLY A 373 -3.97 -11.67 11.38
CA GLY A 373 -3.30 -11.39 10.11
C GLY A 373 -4.13 -11.75 8.89
N THR A 374 -5.00 -12.78 8.95
CA THR A 374 -5.88 -13.14 7.83
C THR A 374 -6.96 -12.08 7.56
N THR A 375 -7.44 -11.41 8.60
CA THR A 375 -8.43 -10.33 8.47
C THR A 375 -7.76 -8.99 8.15
N ASP A 376 -6.61 -8.69 8.77
CA ASP A 376 -5.90 -7.43 8.59
C ASP A 376 -5.24 -7.31 7.21
N SER A 377 -4.76 -8.42 6.61
CA SER A 377 -4.18 -8.39 5.26
C SER A 377 -5.22 -8.40 4.14
N ARG A 378 -6.45 -8.84 4.39
CA ARG A 378 -7.49 -8.95 3.36
C ARG A 378 -7.84 -7.61 2.68
N PRO A 379 -8.02 -6.48 3.38
CA PRO A 379 -8.31 -5.21 2.75
C PRO A 379 -7.24 -4.73 1.77
N PHE A 380 -5.98 -5.14 1.95
CA PHE A 380 -4.87 -4.78 1.07
C PHE A 380 -5.06 -5.26 -0.37
N GLN A 381 -5.79 -6.33 -0.60
CA GLN A 381 -6.16 -6.80 -1.94
C GLN A 381 -7.34 -6.02 -2.55
N ILE A 382 -7.97 -5.11 -1.79
CA ILE A 382 -9.20 -4.42 -2.17
C ILE A 382 -8.93 -2.93 -2.42
N PHE A 383 -8.36 -2.21 -1.46
CA PHE A 383 -8.17 -0.77 -1.56
C PHE A 383 -7.02 -0.39 -2.52
N GLU A 384 -6.98 0.90 -2.93
CA GLU A 384 -6.07 1.44 -3.94
C GLU A 384 -6.13 0.69 -5.29
N GLY A 385 -7.32 0.22 -5.66
CA GLY A 385 -7.59 -0.66 -6.79
C GLY A 385 -7.52 -2.13 -6.40
N SER A 386 -8.62 -2.87 -6.61
CA SER A 386 -8.63 -4.30 -6.35
C SER A 386 -7.59 -5.04 -7.20
N ASN A 387 -7.03 -6.13 -6.66
CA ASN A 387 -5.99 -6.87 -7.36
C ASN A 387 -6.43 -7.34 -8.75
N ASP A 388 -7.69 -7.76 -8.93
CA ASP A 388 -8.20 -8.18 -10.25
C ASP A 388 -8.18 -7.02 -11.26
N ILE A 389 -8.58 -5.81 -10.86
CA ILE A 389 -8.50 -4.62 -11.71
C ILE A 389 -7.05 -4.30 -12.06
N LEU A 390 -6.15 -4.33 -11.08
CA LEU A 390 -4.74 -4.02 -11.31
C LEU A 390 -4.07 -5.06 -12.21
N TYR A 391 -4.37 -6.34 -12.04
CA TYR A 391 -3.89 -7.39 -12.94
C TYR A 391 -4.44 -7.24 -14.36
N ALA A 392 -5.73 -6.91 -14.51
CA ALA A 392 -6.29 -6.60 -15.82
C ALA A 392 -5.58 -5.40 -16.47
N GLN A 393 -5.33 -4.32 -15.73
CA GLN A 393 -4.58 -3.14 -16.23
C GLN A 393 -3.14 -3.47 -16.63
N ILE A 394 -2.46 -4.38 -15.91
CA ILE A 394 -1.12 -4.88 -16.31
C ILE A 394 -1.21 -5.54 -17.69
N SER A 395 -2.18 -6.42 -17.91
CA SER A 395 -2.36 -7.11 -19.18
C SER A 395 -2.75 -6.19 -20.32
N GLU A 396 -3.67 -5.24 -20.07
CA GLU A 396 -4.05 -4.22 -21.06
C GLU A 396 -2.86 -3.35 -21.47
N GLY A 397 -2.04 -2.96 -20.50
CA GLY A 397 -0.79 -2.25 -20.74
C GLY A 397 0.19 -3.06 -21.60
N LEU A 398 0.40 -4.34 -21.26
CA LEU A 398 1.22 -5.28 -22.02
C LEU A 398 0.75 -5.38 -23.46
N VAL A 399 -0.53 -5.69 -23.67
CA VAL A 399 -1.15 -5.83 -25.00
C VAL A 399 -0.98 -4.56 -25.83
N LYS A 400 -1.17 -3.39 -25.20
CA LYS A 400 -0.98 -2.09 -25.87
C LYS A 400 0.47 -1.88 -26.31
N MET A 401 1.44 -2.25 -25.48
CA MET A 401 2.86 -2.16 -25.81
C MET A 401 3.25 -3.14 -26.92
N MET A 402 2.81 -4.41 -26.84
CA MET A 402 3.03 -5.42 -27.88
C MET A 402 2.46 -5.00 -29.23
N LYS A 403 1.24 -4.44 -29.27
CA LYS A 403 0.63 -3.87 -30.48
C LYS A 403 1.49 -2.75 -31.09
N ARG A 404 2.01 -1.85 -30.26
CA ARG A 404 2.89 -0.75 -30.73
C ARG A 404 4.22 -1.27 -31.27
N ALA A 405 4.80 -2.28 -30.62
CA ALA A 405 6.03 -2.94 -31.05
C ALA A 405 5.83 -3.86 -32.25
N LYS A 406 4.58 -4.13 -32.66
CA LYS A 406 4.21 -5.13 -33.69
C LYS A 406 4.76 -6.53 -33.38
N GLU A 407 4.96 -6.85 -32.11
CA GLU A 407 5.43 -8.14 -31.61
C GLU A 407 4.25 -8.94 -31.04
N ARG A 408 4.11 -10.20 -31.47
CA ARG A 408 3.07 -11.12 -30.98
C ARG A 408 3.62 -12.21 -30.08
N ASN A 409 4.91 -12.56 -30.24
CA ASN A 409 5.53 -13.56 -29.38
C ASN A 409 5.81 -12.95 -28.00
N LEU A 410 5.19 -13.52 -26.97
CA LEU A 410 5.29 -13.00 -25.62
C LEU A 410 6.73 -13.05 -25.09
N PHE A 411 7.47 -14.14 -25.33
CA PHE A 411 8.87 -14.25 -24.90
C PHE A 411 9.76 -13.18 -25.56
N GLN A 412 9.62 -12.96 -26.87
CA GLN A 412 10.43 -11.97 -27.58
C GLN A 412 10.13 -10.55 -27.08
N PHE A 413 8.86 -10.25 -26.81
CA PHE A 413 8.49 -8.96 -26.24
C PHE A 413 9.10 -8.77 -24.83
N LEU A 414 8.89 -9.75 -23.93
CA LEU A 414 9.37 -9.68 -22.54
C LEU A 414 10.90 -9.63 -22.43
N LYS A 415 11.61 -10.24 -23.37
CA LYS A 415 13.08 -10.19 -23.47
C LYS A 415 13.61 -8.78 -23.75
N GLY A 416 12.85 -7.95 -24.44
CA GLY A 416 13.20 -6.57 -24.74
C GLY A 416 12.57 -5.54 -23.79
N TYR A 417 11.94 -5.98 -22.70
CA TYR A 417 11.26 -5.11 -21.75
C TYR A 417 11.99 -5.08 -20.41
N ASP A 418 12.49 -3.91 -20.00
CA ASP A 418 13.37 -3.70 -18.83
C ASP A 418 12.85 -4.30 -17.51
N LEU A 419 11.54 -4.42 -17.34
CA LEU A 419 10.96 -5.00 -16.12
C LEU A 419 11.00 -6.54 -16.12
N THR A 420 11.41 -7.19 -17.21
CA THR A 420 11.29 -8.65 -17.38
C THR A 420 12.45 -9.30 -18.11
N ASP A 421 13.40 -8.52 -18.63
CA ASP A 421 14.48 -8.94 -19.53
C ASP A 421 15.36 -10.06 -18.97
N LYS A 422 15.70 -10.03 -17.69
CA LYS A 422 16.48 -11.07 -17.00
C LYS A 422 15.61 -12.29 -16.66
N ALA A 423 14.42 -12.04 -16.14
CA ALA A 423 13.53 -13.06 -15.62
C ALA A 423 12.96 -13.99 -16.69
N VAL A 424 12.68 -13.46 -17.89
CA VAL A 424 12.00 -14.20 -18.96
C VAL A 424 12.76 -15.45 -19.38
N HIS A 425 14.09 -15.46 -19.25
CA HIS A 425 14.93 -16.62 -19.58
C HIS A 425 14.68 -17.83 -18.67
N PHE A 426 14.27 -17.58 -17.41
CA PHE A 426 13.95 -18.62 -16.43
C PHE A 426 12.58 -19.27 -16.65
N VAL A 427 11.73 -18.65 -17.45
CA VAL A 427 10.35 -19.08 -17.73
C VAL A 427 10.07 -19.19 -19.24
N LYS A 428 11.10 -19.31 -20.06
CA LYS A 428 10.97 -19.35 -21.53
C LYS A 428 9.93 -20.38 -21.99
N SER A 429 10.00 -21.61 -21.48
CA SER A 429 9.09 -22.70 -21.89
C SER A 429 7.61 -22.40 -21.62
N GLN A 430 7.31 -21.52 -20.65
CA GLN A 430 5.96 -21.11 -20.30
C GLN A 430 5.43 -19.97 -21.18
N VAL A 431 6.31 -19.06 -21.62
CA VAL A 431 5.90 -17.81 -22.27
C VAL A 431 6.30 -17.70 -23.75
N ASP A 432 6.95 -18.71 -24.33
CA ASP A 432 7.36 -18.69 -25.75
C ASP A 432 6.20 -19.14 -26.66
N PHE A 433 5.24 -18.24 -26.84
CA PHE A 433 4.10 -18.43 -27.73
C PHE A 433 3.58 -17.09 -28.29
N ASN A 434 2.82 -17.15 -29.38
CA ASN A 434 2.14 -15.98 -29.91
C ASN A 434 0.87 -15.71 -29.12
N LEU A 435 0.83 -14.53 -28.47
CA LEU A 435 -0.33 -14.08 -27.69
C LEU A 435 -1.43 -13.57 -28.63
N ASP A 436 -2.66 -14.02 -28.43
CA ASP A 436 -3.82 -13.36 -29.01
C ASP A 436 -4.01 -12.00 -28.34
N LEU A 437 -3.89 -10.94 -29.14
CA LEU A 437 -4.03 -9.57 -28.63
C LEU A 437 -5.49 -9.14 -28.43
N GLN A 438 -6.46 -10.05 -28.57
CA GLN A 438 -7.87 -9.89 -28.21
C GLN A 438 -8.20 -10.83 -27.03
N ILE A 439 -7.57 -10.59 -25.89
CA ILE A 439 -7.71 -11.41 -24.69
C ILE A 439 -9.09 -11.17 -24.02
N PRO A 440 -9.90 -12.20 -23.74
CA PRO A 440 -11.12 -12.06 -22.96
C PRO A 440 -10.83 -11.52 -21.54
N GLN A 441 -11.75 -10.74 -20.99
CA GLN A 441 -11.56 -10.04 -19.70
C GLN A 441 -11.09 -10.98 -18.57
N ARG A 442 -11.67 -12.17 -18.43
CA ARG A 442 -11.24 -13.16 -17.42
C ARG A 442 -9.77 -13.53 -17.55
N LYS A 443 -9.26 -13.70 -18.78
CA LYS A 443 -7.86 -14.06 -19.06
C LYS A 443 -6.90 -12.87 -18.91
N LEU A 444 -7.40 -11.63 -18.92
CA LEU A 444 -6.58 -10.45 -18.59
C LEU A 444 -6.07 -10.54 -17.15
N VAL A 445 -6.91 -10.95 -16.20
CA VAL A 445 -6.50 -11.10 -14.80
C VAL A 445 -5.43 -12.19 -14.66
N GLU A 446 -5.63 -13.35 -15.28
CA GLU A 446 -4.66 -14.46 -15.26
C GLU A 446 -3.33 -14.06 -15.87
N MET A 447 -3.35 -13.42 -17.03
CA MET A 447 -2.13 -12.92 -17.69
C MET A 447 -1.43 -11.87 -16.82
N GLY A 448 -2.18 -10.96 -16.21
CA GLY A 448 -1.61 -9.96 -15.29
C GLY A 448 -0.94 -10.58 -14.08
N LYS A 449 -1.50 -11.66 -13.52
CA LYS A 449 -0.87 -12.45 -12.46
C LYS A 449 0.46 -13.05 -12.92
N ILE A 450 0.51 -13.59 -14.14
CA ILE A 450 1.75 -14.14 -14.73
C ILE A 450 2.79 -13.04 -14.88
N ILE A 451 2.45 -11.92 -15.52
CA ILE A 451 3.39 -10.81 -15.75
C ILE A 451 3.87 -10.20 -14.42
N GLY A 452 2.98 -10.06 -13.45
CA GLY A 452 3.37 -9.61 -12.10
C GLY A 452 4.43 -10.51 -11.45
N ARG A 453 4.31 -11.85 -11.61
CA ARG A 453 5.32 -12.81 -11.11
C ARG A 453 6.63 -12.76 -11.92
N VAL A 454 6.57 -12.51 -13.23
CA VAL A 454 7.78 -12.33 -14.05
C VAL A 454 8.52 -11.04 -13.64
N ILE A 455 7.81 -9.94 -13.42
CA ILE A 455 8.39 -8.69 -12.88
C ILE A 455 9.00 -8.95 -11.50
N SER A 456 8.32 -9.67 -10.61
CA SER A 456 8.85 -10.04 -9.29
C SER A 456 10.13 -10.87 -9.39
N LEU A 457 10.18 -11.81 -10.33
CA LEU A 457 11.36 -12.62 -10.60
C LEU A 457 12.52 -11.75 -11.07
N ASN A 458 12.27 -10.77 -11.94
CA ASN A 458 13.30 -9.82 -12.39
C ASN A 458 13.90 -9.07 -11.21
N GLN A 459 13.06 -8.55 -10.31
CA GLN A 459 13.52 -7.83 -9.12
C GLN A 459 14.28 -8.73 -8.14
N VAL A 460 13.92 -10.03 -8.03
CA VAL A 460 14.68 -11.01 -7.24
C VAL A 460 16.08 -11.23 -7.84
N LEU A 461 16.19 -11.27 -9.16
CA LEU A 461 17.49 -11.39 -9.84
C LEU A 461 18.33 -10.11 -9.65
N ASP A 462 17.73 -8.92 -9.72
CA ASP A 462 18.40 -7.66 -9.41
C ASP A 462 18.93 -7.64 -7.96
N LEU A 463 18.16 -8.17 -7.01
CA LEU A 463 18.60 -8.29 -5.62
C LEU A 463 19.77 -9.28 -5.46
N SER A 464 19.76 -10.38 -6.25
CA SER A 464 20.87 -11.35 -6.30
C SER A 464 22.18 -10.71 -6.74
N GLU A 465 22.14 -9.86 -7.77
CA GLU A 465 23.31 -9.12 -8.27
C GLU A 465 23.92 -8.17 -7.21
N LYS A 466 23.09 -7.74 -6.24
CA LYS A 466 23.53 -6.92 -5.08
C LYS A 466 24.15 -7.74 -3.94
N GLY A 467 24.26 -9.06 -4.10
CA GLY A 467 24.89 -9.95 -3.13
C GLY A 467 23.98 -10.46 -2.01
N PHE A 468 22.65 -10.47 -2.24
CA PHE A 468 21.72 -11.07 -1.28
C PHE A 468 21.95 -12.58 -1.12
N ASN A 469 21.51 -13.17 -0.01
CA ASN A 469 21.72 -14.59 0.31
C ASN A 469 21.26 -15.51 -0.85
N LYS A 470 22.21 -16.27 -1.40
CA LYS A 470 22.01 -17.08 -2.59
C LYS A 470 20.95 -18.18 -2.41
N GLU A 471 20.91 -18.85 -1.24
CA GLU A 471 19.93 -19.92 -1.00
C GLU A 471 18.50 -19.39 -0.97
N LEU A 472 18.30 -18.19 -0.41
CA LEU A 472 16.99 -17.51 -0.40
C LEU A 472 16.59 -17.05 -1.81
N ILE A 473 17.55 -16.59 -2.61
CA ILE A 473 17.32 -16.24 -4.03
C ILE A 473 16.90 -17.48 -4.82
N ASP A 474 17.67 -18.56 -4.74
CA ASP A 474 17.40 -19.81 -5.46
C ASP A 474 16.00 -20.38 -5.10
N GLY A 475 15.65 -20.37 -3.81
CA GLY A 475 14.32 -20.75 -3.32
C GLY A 475 13.20 -19.87 -3.89
N SER A 476 13.43 -18.57 -4.01
CA SER A 476 12.46 -17.61 -4.54
C SER A 476 12.28 -17.75 -6.05
N VAL A 477 13.35 -18.00 -6.79
CA VAL A 477 13.31 -18.30 -8.23
C VAL A 477 12.49 -19.56 -8.48
N ALA A 478 12.77 -20.65 -7.75
CA ALA A 478 12.02 -21.90 -7.87
C ALA A 478 10.53 -21.74 -7.52
N PHE A 479 10.21 -20.98 -6.49
CA PHE A 479 8.84 -20.66 -6.10
C PHE A 479 8.11 -19.90 -7.21
N LEU A 480 8.69 -18.82 -7.75
CA LEU A 480 8.08 -18.01 -8.81
C LEU A 480 7.91 -18.80 -10.11
N GLN A 481 8.88 -19.64 -10.48
CA GLN A 481 8.74 -20.54 -11.64
C GLN A 481 7.55 -21.50 -11.46
N GLN A 482 7.38 -22.08 -10.27
CA GLN A 482 6.24 -22.95 -9.96
C GLN A 482 4.90 -22.20 -10.06
N GLU A 483 4.83 -20.99 -9.50
CA GLU A 483 3.61 -20.17 -9.57
C GLU A 483 3.27 -19.76 -11.01
N ILE A 484 4.24 -19.32 -11.79
CA ILE A 484 4.06 -18.98 -13.20
C ILE A 484 3.57 -20.20 -14.00
N THR A 485 4.14 -21.39 -13.74
CA THR A 485 3.72 -22.62 -14.41
C THR A 485 2.26 -22.96 -14.12
N LYS A 486 1.81 -22.83 -12.87
CA LYS A 486 0.41 -23.05 -12.49
C LYS A 486 -0.53 -22.03 -13.15
N LEU A 487 -0.15 -20.76 -13.13
CA LEU A 487 -0.95 -19.69 -13.75
C LEU A 487 -1.05 -19.87 -15.26
N MET A 488 0.03 -20.29 -15.93
CA MET A 488 0.01 -20.60 -17.35
C MET A 488 -0.89 -21.79 -17.69
N SER A 489 -0.92 -22.81 -16.83
CA SER A 489 -1.85 -23.94 -16.99
C SER A 489 -3.31 -23.47 -16.91
N ALA A 490 -3.63 -22.60 -15.95
CA ALA A 490 -4.96 -22.00 -15.84
C ALA A 490 -5.29 -21.09 -17.05
N PHE A 491 -4.34 -20.23 -17.46
CA PHE A 491 -4.52 -19.37 -18.63
C PHE A 491 -4.79 -20.15 -19.92
N ASN A 492 -4.13 -21.26 -20.12
CA ASN A 492 -4.28 -22.10 -21.32
C ASN A 492 -5.55 -22.98 -21.30
N PHE A 493 -6.18 -23.13 -20.14
CA PHE A 493 -7.39 -23.93 -20.03
C PHE A 493 -8.52 -23.31 -20.85
N LYS A 494 -9.09 -24.13 -21.75
CA LYS A 494 -10.20 -23.74 -22.65
C LYS A 494 -11.49 -24.19 -22.02
N ASN A 495 -12.16 -23.30 -21.32
CA ASN A 495 -13.51 -23.52 -20.81
C ASN A 495 -14.38 -22.28 -21.05
N GLU A 496 -15.58 -22.47 -21.52
CA GLU A 496 -16.63 -21.44 -21.57
C GLU A 496 -17.52 -21.61 -20.34
N GLU A 497 -17.11 -20.96 -19.25
CA GLU A 497 -17.90 -20.92 -18.03
C GLU A 497 -19.06 -19.93 -18.21
N LYS A 498 -20.28 -20.40 -17.98
CA LYS A 498 -21.49 -19.56 -17.97
C LYS A 498 -22.15 -19.68 -16.61
N VAL A 499 -22.64 -18.56 -16.11
CA VAL A 499 -23.50 -18.56 -14.93
C VAL A 499 -24.84 -19.15 -15.29
N VAL A 500 -25.37 -20.01 -14.44
CA VAL A 500 -26.72 -20.56 -14.54
C VAL A 500 -27.59 -19.78 -13.57
N ASP A 501 -28.45 -18.89 -14.06
CA ASP A 501 -29.27 -18.00 -13.23
C ASP A 501 -30.28 -18.78 -12.33
N GLY A 502 -30.88 -19.84 -12.86
CA GLY A 502 -31.78 -20.72 -12.10
C GLY A 502 -31.03 -21.92 -11.48
N TYR A 503 -29.86 -21.70 -10.88
CA TYR A 503 -29.00 -22.77 -10.37
C TYR A 503 -29.64 -23.59 -9.23
N ASP A 504 -30.62 -23.05 -8.54
CA ASP A 504 -31.39 -23.66 -7.45
C ASP A 504 -32.59 -24.45 -7.92
N GLU A 505 -32.99 -24.32 -9.21
CA GLU A 505 -34.09 -25.09 -9.79
C GLU A 505 -33.62 -26.55 -10.02
N ASN A 506 -34.36 -27.51 -9.44
CA ASN A 506 -34.10 -28.94 -9.54
C ASN A 506 -32.67 -29.40 -9.11
N THR A 507 -32.00 -28.63 -8.24
CA THR A 507 -30.62 -28.92 -7.79
C THR A 507 -30.54 -29.45 -6.37
N SER A 508 -31.66 -29.80 -5.72
CA SER A 508 -31.60 -30.47 -4.43
C SER A 508 -30.96 -31.86 -4.60
N TRP A 509 -29.78 -32.03 -4.02
CA TRP A 509 -29.05 -33.30 -4.06
C TRP A 509 -29.88 -34.47 -3.51
N MET A 510 -30.85 -34.19 -2.63
CA MET A 510 -31.76 -35.19 -2.07
C MET A 510 -32.65 -35.87 -3.13
N ASN A 511 -32.86 -35.23 -4.26
CA ASN A 511 -33.61 -35.82 -5.37
C ASN A 511 -32.78 -36.86 -6.17
N PHE A 512 -31.45 -36.95 -5.90
CA PHE A 512 -30.52 -37.78 -6.65
C PHE A 512 -29.86 -38.88 -5.78
N VAL A 513 -30.34 -39.11 -4.56
CA VAL A 513 -29.90 -40.19 -3.68
C VAL A 513 -31.09 -41.06 -3.29
N ALA A 514 -30.85 -42.37 -3.21
CA ALA A 514 -31.86 -43.31 -2.70
C ALA A 514 -32.09 -43.04 -1.20
N GLY A 515 -33.36 -42.99 -0.78
CA GLY A 515 -33.78 -42.83 0.61
C GLY A 515 -33.57 -44.12 1.40
#